data_f45df9e7f8f0b043e373cfc242f36357
#
_entry.id   f45df9e7f8f0b043e373cfc242f36357
#
_cell.length_a   1.000
_cell.length_b   1.000
_cell.length_c   1.000
_cell.angle_alpha   90.00
_cell.angle_beta   90.00
_cell.angle_gamma   90.00
#
_symmetry.space_group_name_H-M   'P 1'
#
loop_
_entity.id
_entity.type
_entity.pdbx_description
1 polymer ?
#
loop_
_entity_poly.entity_id
_entity_poly.type
_entity_poly.pdbx_seq_one_letter_code
_entity_poly.pdbx_strand_id
1 'polypeptide(L)'
;MRLILLGPPGAGKGTQAQRLVAKHGLLQLSTGDMLREAVKAGTPVGLRAKEVMERGELAPDDLVVAIVADRIQQPDARNGFILDGFPRTVPQAHALDRMLKEKDLELDAVIELKVDEGVLLKRIEKRIAETKARGETLRSDDNPDVLHRRLLAYRDQTAPLVTYYQLQSVLRSVDGMAPIPEVSKTIDRLLERGPARASPAPKPRAGNAPATKPPAKAKAPGPAAGKAAATSEARPSRVGNKTASRARQAPKAKGKPAGKPSKIKAKAPSAGARSAAGRRAPSGKRNRQQRLTKRR
;
A
#
# COMPACT_ATOMS: atom_id res chain seq x y z
N MET A 1 5.89 15.15 -10.01
CA MET A 1 6.39 14.69 -8.70
C MET A 1 5.61 13.46 -8.27
N ARG A 2 6.28 12.40 -7.79
CA ARG A 2 5.67 11.10 -7.42
C ARG A 2 6.06 10.76 -6.00
N LEU A 3 5.08 10.68 -5.11
CA LEU A 3 5.29 10.54 -3.68
C LEU A 3 4.60 9.32 -3.13
N ILE A 4 5.19 8.75 -2.08
CA ILE A 4 4.53 7.76 -1.23
C ILE A 4 4.38 8.37 0.16
N LEU A 5 3.22 8.20 0.77
CA LEU A 5 2.98 8.52 2.18
C LEU A 5 2.91 7.23 3.00
N LEU A 6 3.90 7.04 3.87
CA LEU A 6 3.96 5.94 4.84
C LEU A 6 3.55 6.41 6.23
N GLY A 7 3.12 5.47 7.04
CA GLY A 7 2.75 5.69 8.43
C GLY A 7 1.53 4.87 8.83
N PRO A 8 1.31 4.67 10.14
CA PRO A 8 0.23 3.86 10.66
C PRO A 8 -1.16 4.43 10.34
N PRO A 9 -2.23 3.63 10.48
CA PRO A 9 -3.60 4.13 10.42
C PRO A 9 -3.79 5.27 11.43
N GLY A 10 -4.41 6.37 11.02
CA GLY A 10 -4.58 7.56 11.91
C GLY A 10 -3.39 8.52 11.94
N ALA A 11 -2.27 8.25 11.27
CA ALA A 11 -1.09 9.13 11.27
C ALA A 11 -1.30 10.50 10.59
N GLY A 12 -2.37 10.69 9.82
CA GLY A 12 -2.66 11.95 9.13
C GLY A 12 -2.21 11.98 7.66
N LYS A 13 -1.88 10.83 7.07
CA LYS A 13 -1.48 10.72 5.66
C LYS A 13 -2.44 11.42 4.70
N GLY A 14 -3.74 11.10 4.78
CA GLY A 14 -4.76 11.69 3.92
C GLY A 14 -4.85 13.22 4.06
N THR A 15 -4.69 13.78 5.27
CA THR A 15 -4.67 15.23 5.51
C THR A 15 -3.48 15.88 4.81
N GLN A 16 -2.31 15.26 4.88
CA GLN A 16 -1.13 15.78 4.18
C GLN A 16 -1.22 15.57 2.67
N ALA A 17 -1.79 14.44 2.21
CA ALA A 17 -2.05 14.20 0.80
C ALA A 17 -2.93 15.31 0.20
N GLN A 18 -4.06 15.63 0.82
CA GLN A 18 -4.96 16.70 0.37
C GLN A 18 -4.26 18.06 0.26
N ARG A 19 -3.38 18.39 1.23
CA ARG A 19 -2.59 19.63 1.20
C ARG A 19 -1.57 19.65 0.05
N LEU A 20 -0.90 18.53 -0.18
CA LEU A 20 0.04 18.40 -1.29
C LEU A 20 -0.67 18.45 -2.64
N VAL A 21 -1.86 17.83 -2.75
CA VAL A 21 -2.72 17.96 -3.94
C VAL A 21 -3.07 19.43 -4.20
N ALA A 22 -3.56 20.13 -3.18
CA ALA A 22 -3.93 21.54 -3.32
C ALA A 22 -2.75 22.45 -3.67
N LYS A 23 -1.55 22.15 -3.17
CA LYS A 23 -0.35 22.96 -3.38
C LYS A 23 0.33 22.68 -4.72
N HIS A 24 0.41 21.42 -5.13
CA HIS A 24 1.25 20.97 -6.24
C HIS A 24 0.45 20.45 -7.44
N GLY A 25 -0.88 20.39 -7.35
CA GLY A 25 -1.72 19.85 -8.44
C GLY A 25 -1.52 18.36 -8.71
N LEU A 26 -1.09 17.60 -7.68
CA LEU A 26 -0.84 16.17 -7.79
C LEU A 26 -2.14 15.36 -7.68
N LEU A 27 -2.16 14.18 -8.28
CA LEU A 27 -3.26 13.23 -8.11
C LEU A 27 -3.06 12.42 -6.84
N GLN A 28 -4.06 12.36 -5.96
CA GLN A 28 -4.05 11.44 -4.82
C GLN A 28 -4.59 10.07 -5.23
N LEU A 29 -3.80 9.03 -5.02
CA LEU A 29 -4.16 7.62 -5.19
C LEU A 29 -4.27 6.95 -3.83
N SER A 30 -5.45 7.05 -3.21
CA SER A 30 -5.75 6.39 -1.94
C SER A 30 -6.32 5.00 -2.21
N THR A 31 -5.51 3.96 -2.00
CA THR A 31 -5.96 2.58 -2.21
C THR A 31 -7.14 2.20 -1.30
N GLY A 32 -7.17 2.75 -0.08
CA GLY A 32 -8.30 2.55 0.82
C GLY A 32 -9.60 3.14 0.29
N ASP A 33 -9.57 4.33 -0.33
CA ASP A 33 -10.76 4.97 -0.91
C ASP A 33 -11.19 4.23 -2.17
N MET A 34 -10.25 3.89 -3.05
CA MET A 34 -10.52 3.12 -4.28
C MET A 34 -11.20 1.78 -3.98
N LEU A 35 -10.71 1.05 -2.96
CA LEU A 35 -11.34 -0.20 -2.52
C LEU A 35 -12.73 0.04 -1.90
N ARG A 36 -12.93 1.09 -1.11
CA ARG A 36 -14.25 1.44 -0.56
C ARG A 36 -15.26 1.79 -1.65
N GLU A 37 -14.84 2.52 -2.66
CA GLU A 37 -15.66 2.83 -3.84
C GLU A 37 -16.03 1.55 -4.61
N ALA A 38 -15.07 0.66 -4.82
CA ALA A 38 -15.31 -0.64 -5.45
C ALA A 38 -16.30 -1.50 -4.65
N VAL A 39 -16.21 -1.50 -3.31
CA VAL A 39 -17.17 -2.16 -2.40
C VAL A 39 -18.56 -1.56 -2.56
N LYS A 40 -18.65 -0.22 -2.54
CA LYS A 40 -19.93 0.51 -2.69
C LYS A 40 -20.57 0.26 -4.04
N ALA A 41 -19.77 0.16 -5.11
CA ALA A 41 -20.23 -0.15 -6.45
C ALA A 41 -20.54 -1.64 -6.68
N GLY A 42 -20.25 -2.52 -5.71
CA GLY A 42 -20.49 -3.96 -5.83
C GLY A 42 -19.66 -4.65 -6.90
N THR A 43 -18.51 -4.10 -7.27
CA THR A 43 -17.64 -4.70 -8.29
C THR A 43 -17.05 -6.03 -7.80
N PRO A 44 -16.61 -6.95 -8.69
CA PRO A 44 -15.93 -8.18 -8.28
C PRO A 44 -14.71 -7.93 -7.38
N VAL A 45 -13.98 -6.87 -7.64
CA VAL A 45 -12.85 -6.40 -6.81
C VAL A 45 -13.33 -5.96 -5.43
N GLY A 46 -14.40 -5.15 -5.37
CA GLY A 46 -14.99 -4.68 -4.13
C GLY A 46 -15.52 -5.83 -3.27
N LEU A 47 -16.20 -6.81 -3.87
CA LEU A 47 -16.69 -7.97 -3.14
C LEU A 47 -15.56 -8.78 -2.51
N ARG A 48 -14.45 -8.98 -3.21
CA ARG A 48 -13.25 -9.65 -2.66
C ARG A 48 -12.58 -8.86 -1.56
N ALA A 49 -12.58 -7.53 -1.64
CA ALA A 49 -11.93 -6.67 -0.67
C ALA A 49 -12.78 -6.44 0.60
N LYS A 50 -14.11 -6.54 0.50
CA LYS A 50 -15.04 -6.17 1.57
C LYS A 50 -14.73 -6.87 2.90
N GLU A 51 -14.71 -8.20 2.90
CA GLU A 51 -14.53 -8.98 4.12
C GLU A 51 -13.17 -8.73 4.80
N VAL A 52 -12.09 -8.65 4.01
CA VAL A 52 -10.74 -8.40 4.56
C VAL A 52 -10.64 -7.00 5.14
N MET A 53 -11.28 -6.01 4.51
CA MET A 53 -11.31 -4.63 5.01
C MET A 53 -12.11 -4.51 6.32
N GLU A 54 -13.24 -5.21 6.42
CA GLU A 54 -14.06 -5.26 7.64
C GLU A 54 -13.32 -5.91 8.82
N ARG A 55 -12.46 -6.89 8.53
CA ARG A 55 -11.57 -7.48 9.53
C ARG A 55 -10.33 -6.64 9.85
N GLY A 56 -10.07 -5.57 9.10
CA GLY A 56 -8.88 -4.72 9.24
C GLY A 56 -7.60 -5.31 8.68
N GLU A 57 -7.72 -6.38 7.89
CA GLU A 57 -6.62 -7.04 7.18
C GLU A 57 -6.25 -6.29 5.90
N LEU A 58 -5.12 -6.66 5.29
CA LEU A 58 -4.74 -6.12 3.98
C LEU A 58 -5.44 -6.89 2.86
N ALA A 59 -5.89 -6.17 1.84
CA ALA A 59 -6.35 -6.80 0.62
C ALA A 59 -5.19 -7.53 -0.08
N PRO A 60 -5.48 -8.59 -0.85
CA PRO A 60 -4.46 -9.36 -1.59
C PRO A 60 -3.55 -8.45 -2.44
N ASP A 61 -2.25 -8.72 -2.43
CA ASP A 61 -1.25 -7.90 -3.11
C ASP A 61 -1.51 -7.76 -4.61
N ASP A 62 -1.86 -8.86 -5.28
CA ASP A 62 -2.18 -8.90 -6.70
C ASP A 62 -3.32 -7.94 -7.07
N LEU A 63 -4.35 -7.92 -6.24
CA LEU A 63 -5.52 -7.06 -6.44
C LEU A 63 -5.17 -5.58 -6.28
N VAL A 64 -4.41 -5.23 -5.23
CA VAL A 64 -4.05 -3.83 -4.98
C VAL A 64 -3.06 -3.33 -6.03
N VAL A 65 -2.08 -4.15 -6.41
CA VAL A 65 -1.11 -3.82 -7.46
C VAL A 65 -1.82 -3.58 -8.80
N ALA A 66 -2.79 -4.43 -9.18
CA ALA A 66 -3.55 -4.27 -10.42
C ALA A 66 -4.33 -2.95 -10.44
N ILE A 67 -5.03 -2.60 -9.35
CA ILE A 67 -5.78 -1.33 -9.26
C ILE A 67 -4.85 -0.13 -9.40
N VAL A 68 -3.70 -0.14 -8.73
CA VAL A 68 -2.74 0.96 -8.78
C VAL A 68 -2.11 1.06 -10.16
N ALA A 69 -1.75 -0.08 -10.78
CA ALA A 69 -1.19 -0.14 -12.13
C ALA A 69 -2.12 0.49 -13.17
N ASP A 70 -3.39 0.18 -13.07
CA ASP A 70 -4.44 0.71 -13.95
C ASP A 70 -4.60 2.23 -13.76
N ARG A 71 -4.61 2.67 -12.50
CA ARG A 71 -4.83 4.06 -12.13
C ARG A 71 -3.66 4.98 -12.51
N ILE A 72 -2.43 4.53 -12.38
CA ILE A 72 -1.22 5.30 -12.76
C ILE A 72 -1.17 5.53 -14.29
N GLN A 73 -1.84 4.72 -15.09
CA GLN A 73 -1.87 4.85 -16.55
C GLN A 73 -2.84 5.93 -17.03
N GLN A 74 -3.75 6.40 -16.18
CA GLN A 74 -4.73 7.40 -16.57
C GLN A 74 -4.05 8.75 -16.90
N PRO A 75 -4.62 9.53 -17.81
CA PRO A 75 -4.01 10.80 -18.26
C PRO A 75 -3.76 11.81 -17.14
N ASP A 76 -4.60 11.83 -16.11
CA ASP A 76 -4.49 12.74 -14.96
C ASP A 76 -3.34 12.41 -14.01
N ALA A 77 -2.79 11.19 -14.08
CA ALA A 77 -1.61 10.78 -13.32
C ALA A 77 -0.28 11.29 -13.92
N ARG A 78 -0.29 11.81 -15.17
CA ARG A 78 0.92 12.24 -15.88
C ARG A 78 1.66 13.38 -15.18
N ASN A 79 0.95 14.30 -14.55
CA ASN A 79 1.54 15.43 -13.83
C ASN A 79 2.19 15.04 -12.50
N GLY A 80 2.03 13.79 -12.10
CA GLY A 80 2.51 13.23 -10.85
C GLY A 80 1.39 12.82 -9.92
N PHE A 81 1.75 12.05 -8.91
CA PHE A 81 0.78 11.45 -8.00
C PHE A 81 1.34 11.24 -6.59
N ILE A 82 0.42 11.05 -5.66
CA ILE A 82 0.69 10.69 -4.28
C ILE A 82 0.03 9.33 -4.02
N LEU A 83 0.83 8.33 -3.68
CA LEU A 83 0.34 7.03 -3.23
C LEU A 83 0.05 7.09 -1.72
N ASP A 84 -1.21 6.97 -1.34
CA ASP A 84 -1.68 6.91 0.05
C ASP A 84 -2.21 5.51 0.37
N GLY A 85 -1.51 4.82 1.27
CA GLY A 85 -1.85 3.45 1.65
C GLY A 85 -1.38 2.38 0.66
N PHE A 86 -0.43 2.70 -0.21
CA PHE A 86 0.28 1.78 -1.08
C PHE A 86 1.72 2.28 -1.28
N PRO A 87 2.72 1.38 -1.29
CA PRO A 87 2.61 -0.03 -0.93
C PRO A 87 2.39 -0.24 0.57
N ARG A 88 1.90 -1.41 0.97
CA ARG A 88 1.76 -1.84 2.37
C ARG A 88 2.57 -3.08 2.71
N THR A 89 3.11 -3.75 1.72
CA THR A 89 3.98 -4.92 1.87
C THR A 89 5.23 -4.77 1.00
N VAL A 90 6.31 -5.46 1.37
CA VAL A 90 7.54 -5.44 0.56
C VAL A 90 7.31 -6.01 -0.86
N PRO A 91 6.53 -7.10 -1.06
CA PRO A 91 6.17 -7.54 -2.39
C PRO A 91 5.45 -6.48 -3.24
N GLN A 92 4.55 -5.69 -2.64
CA GLN A 92 3.91 -4.57 -3.32
C GLN A 92 4.92 -3.48 -3.72
N ALA A 93 5.92 -3.18 -2.86
CA ALA A 93 6.97 -2.22 -3.17
C ALA A 93 7.82 -2.69 -4.36
N HIS A 94 8.21 -3.95 -4.40
CA HIS A 94 8.91 -4.52 -5.54
C HIS A 94 8.07 -4.48 -6.83
N ALA A 95 6.76 -4.72 -6.74
CA ALA A 95 5.87 -4.61 -7.89
C ALA A 95 5.77 -3.15 -8.39
N LEU A 96 5.69 -2.18 -7.47
CA LEU A 96 5.70 -0.76 -7.80
C LEU A 96 7.00 -0.35 -8.48
N ASP A 97 8.14 -0.74 -7.95
CA ASP A 97 9.45 -0.41 -8.53
C ASP A 97 9.59 -0.93 -9.97
N ARG A 98 9.15 -2.18 -10.22
CA ARG A 98 9.11 -2.73 -11.59
C ARG A 98 8.20 -1.92 -12.50
N MET A 99 6.98 -1.61 -12.03
CA MET A 99 5.99 -0.85 -12.79
C MET A 99 6.49 0.55 -13.16
N LEU A 100 7.15 1.23 -12.23
CA LEU A 100 7.71 2.56 -12.47
C LEU A 100 8.88 2.47 -13.46
N LYS A 101 9.77 1.50 -13.29
CA LYS A 101 10.90 1.26 -14.20
C LYS A 101 10.45 0.96 -15.63
N GLU A 102 9.43 0.13 -15.81
CA GLU A 102 8.85 -0.19 -17.13
C GLU A 102 8.27 1.04 -17.82
N LYS A 103 7.95 2.08 -17.08
CA LYS A 103 7.38 3.34 -17.58
C LYS A 103 8.37 4.50 -17.59
N ASP A 104 9.63 4.21 -17.28
CA ASP A 104 10.70 5.23 -17.19
C ASP A 104 10.34 6.33 -16.17
N LEU A 105 9.73 5.92 -15.05
CA LEU A 105 9.31 6.79 -13.95
C LEU A 105 10.12 6.49 -12.69
N GLU A 106 10.41 7.53 -11.91
CA GLU A 106 11.10 7.43 -10.63
C GLU A 106 10.25 8.01 -9.49
N LEU A 107 10.48 7.55 -8.26
CA LEU A 107 9.93 8.15 -7.06
C LEU A 107 10.79 9.34 -6.62
N ASP A 108 10.16 10.48 -6.39
CA ASP A 108 10.85 11.66 -5.87
C ASP A 108 11.12 11.57 -4.37
N ALA A 109 10.17 11.06 -3.60
CA ALA A 109 10.33 10.85 -2.15
C ALA A 109 9.29 9.89 -1.59
N VAL A 110 9.66 9.26 -0.48
CA VAL A 110 8.77 8.50 0.40
C VAL A 110 8.74 9.21 1.74
N ILE A 111 7.59 9.75 2.12
CA ILE A 111 7.39 10.51 3.36
C ILE A 111 6.79 9.60 4.42
N GLU A 112 7.55 9.33 5.48
CA GLU A 112 7.08 8.60 6.65
C GLU A 112 6.58 9.57 7.71
N LEU A 113 5.32 9.40 8.15
CA LEU A 113 4.76 10.11 9.30
C LEU A 113 4.92 9.24 10.54
N LYS A 114 5.83 9.64 11.45
CA LYS A 114 6.04 8.97 12.73
C LYS A 114 5.02 9.46 13.75
N VAL A 115 4.26 8.54 14.33
CA VAL A 115 3.23 8.87 15.32
C VAL A 115 3.18 7.77 16.38
N ASP A 116 3.06 8.17 17.65
CA ASP A 116 2.90 7.24 18.75
C ASP A 116 1.51 6.58 18.73
N GLU A 117 1.47 5.30 19.03
CA GLU A 117 0.23 4.52 18.98
C GLU A 117 -0.87 5.03 19.93
N GLY A 118 -0.49 5.47 21.13
CA GLY A 118 -1.43 6.02 22.09
C GLY A 118 -2.19 7.24 21.59
N VAL A 119 -1.63 7.98 20.63
CA VAL A 119 -2.27 9.13 19.99
C VAL A 119 -3.18 8.72 18.84
N LEU A 120 -2.86 7.59 18.18
CA LEU A 120 -3.63 7.12 17.01
C LEU A 120 -5.07 6.78 17.37
N LEU A 121 -5.31 6.13 18.50
CA LEU A 121 -6.65 5.82 19.01
C LEU A 121 -7.47 7.11 19.20
N LYS A 122 -6.91 8.09 19.92
CA LYS A 122 -7.58 9.38 20.14
C LYS A 122 -7.90 10.11 18.83
N ARG A 123 -7.01 10.03 17.83
CA ARG A 123 -7.24 10.63 16.50
C ARG A 123 -8.38 9.96 15.75
N ILE A 124 -8.51 8.64 15.85
CA ILE A 124 -9.61 7.90 15.21
C ILE A 124 -10.93 8.20 15.92
N GLU A 125 -10.96 8.19 17.25
CA GLU A 125 -12.15 8.56 18.02
C GLU A 125 -12.64 9.97 17.67
N LYS A 126 -11.72 10.93 17.61
CA LYS A 126 -12.02 12.30 17.17
C LYS A 126 -12.59 12.33 15.75
N ARG A 127 -11.99 11.59 14.79
CA ARG A 127 -12.50 11.51 13.41
C ARG A 127 -13.90 10.93 13.37
N ILE A 128 -14.17 9.86 14.13
CA ILE A 128 -15.51 9.26 14.23
C ILE A 128 -16.52 10.28 14.74
N ALA A 129 -16.19 11.01 15.82
CA ALA A 129 -17.04 12.04 16.39
C ALA A 129 -17.32 13.17 15.38
N GLU A 130 -16.30 13.67 14.69
CA GLU A 130 -16.42 14.71 13.67
C GLU A 130 -17.25 14.26 12.47
N THR A 131 -17.07 13.02 12.00
CA THR A 131 -17.84 12.45 10.89
C THR A 131 -19.32 12.32 11.26
N LYS A 132 -19.62 11.86 12.48
CA LYS A 132 -20.99 11.82 13.02
C LYS A 132 -21.61 13.22 13.13
N ALA A 133 -20.85 14.19 13.62
CA ALA A 133 -21.32 15.56 13.76
C ALA A 133 -21.66 16.22 12.42
N ARG A 134 -20.98 15.82 11.32
CA ARG A 134 -21.28 16.27 9.95
C ARG A 134 -22.42 15.49 9.28
N GLY A 135 -22.99 14.48 9.93
CA GLY A 135 -24.02 13.62 9.35
C GLY A 135 -23.52 12.72 8.22
N GLU A 136 -22.21 12.52 8.12
CA GLU A 136 -21.60 11.68 7.10
C GLU A 136 -21.60 10.20 7.52
N THR A 137 -21.60 9.31 6.54
CA THR A 137 -21.51 7.87 6.79
C THR A 137 -20.14 7.51 7.34
N LEU A 138 -20.11 6.82 8.49
CA LEU A 138 -18.89 6.28 9.04
C LEU A 138 -18.29 5.23 8.10
N ARG A 139 -16.96 5.15 8.08
CA ARG A 139 -16.27 4.04 7.41
C ARG A 139 -16.55 2.74 8.16
N SER A 140 -16.72 1.65 7.45
CA SER A 140 -16.92 0.31 8.05
C SER A 140 -15.73 -0.13 8.92
N ASP A 141 -14.55 0.41 8.65
CA ASP A 141 -13.30 0.16 9.36
C ASP A 141 -12.98 1.18 10.48
N ASP A 142 -13.91 2.10 10.80
CA ASP A 142 -13.79 3.06 11.90
C ASP A 142 -14.37 2.47 13.20
N ASN A 143 -13.69 1.44 13.71
CA ASN A 143 -13.99 0.75 14.94
C ASN A 143 -12.68 0.52 15.71
N PRO A 144 -12.62 0.69 17.05
CA PRO A 144 -11.42 0.49 17.86
C PRO A 144 -10.78 -0.89 17.69
N ASP A 145 -11.60 -1.96 17.64
CA ASP A 145 -11.08 -3.33 17.46
C ASP A 145 -10.46 -3.54 16.08
N VAL A 146 -11.09 -3.00 15.04
CA VAL A 146 -10.56 -3.01 13.68
C VAL A 146 -9.28 -2.19 13.62
N LEU A 147 -9.23 -1.04 14.29
CA LEU A 147 -8.01 -0.22 14.36
C LEU A 147 -6.85 -0.99 14.97
N HIS A 148 -7.09 -1.69 16.09
CA HIS A 148 -6.04 -2.50 16.73
C HIS A 148 -5.48 -3.55 15.77
N ARG A 149 -6.33 -4.28 15.06
CA ARG A 149 -5.90 -5.25 14.04
C ARG A 149 -5.12 -4.58 12.90
N ARG A 150 -5.54 -3.40 12.46
CA ARG A 150 -4.82 -2.61 11.44
C ARG A 150 -3.45 -2.15 11.92
N LEU A 151 -3.29 -1.82 13.19
CA LEU A 151 -1.99 -1.47 13.76
C LEU A 151 -1.06 -2.67 13.82
N LEU A 152 -1.57 -3.85 14.18
CA LEU A 152 -0.80 -5.10 14.11
C LEU A 152 -0.37 -5.40 12.68
N ALA A 153 -1.31 -5.38 11.72
CA ALA A 153 -0.99 -5.58 10.31
C ALA A 153 0.04 -4.56 9.78
N TYR A 154 -0.04 -3.30 10.23
CA TYR A 154 0.95 -2.29 9.89
C TYR A 154 2.34 -2.64 10.42
N ARG A 155 2.45 -3.04 11.70
CA ARG A 155 3.74 -3.43 12.29
C ARG A 155 4.38 -4.60 11.57
N ASP A 156 3.58 -5.63 11.29
CA ASP A 156 4.08 -6.89 10.75
C ASP A 156 4.43 -6.78 9.26
N GLN A 157 3.63 -6.05 8.47
CA GLN A 157 3.71 -6.09 7.02
C GLN A 157 4.18 -4.77 6.39
N THR A 158 3.84 -3.63 7.00
CA THR A 158 4.11 -2.30 6.41
C THR A 158 5.34 -1.62 7.00
N ALA A 159 5.62 -1.78 8.30
CA ALA A 159 6.79 -1.18 8.92
C ALA A 159 8.13 -1.59 8.25
N PRO A 160 8.30 -2.82 7.73
CA PRO A 160 9.51 -3.19 6.98
C PRO A 160 9.80 -2.31 5.75
N LEU A 161 8.80 -1.63 5.20
CA LEU A 161 8.98 -0.68 4.08
C LEU A 161 9.85 0.52 4.45
N VAL A 162 9.90 0.89 5.72
CA VAL A 162 10.77 1.98 6.20
C VAL A 162 12.23 1.63 5.88
N THR A 163 12.68 0.44 6.26
CA THR A 163 14.02 -0.05 5.94
C THR A 163 14.22 -0.19 4.43
N TYR A 164 13.23 -0.73 3.72
CA TYR A 164 13.28 -0.90 2.28
C TYR A 164 13.56 0.42 1.54
N TYR A 165 12.82 1.49 1.83
CA TYR A 165 13.00 2.79 1.20
C TYR A 165 14.16 3.61 1.77
N GLN A 166 14.58 3.31 3.01
CA GLN A 166 15.80 3.88 3.58
C GLN A 166 17.05 3.41 2.81
N LEU A 167 17.11 2.12 2.46
CA LEU A 167 18.21 1.55 1.66
C LEU A 167 18.25 2.17 0.24
N GLN A 168 17.11 2.55 -0.30
CA GLN A 168 17.04 3.26 -1.59
C GLN A 168 17.34 4.77 -1.47
N SER A 169 17.58 5.29 -0.27
CA SER A 169 17.88 6.72 -0.01
C SER A 169 16.75 7.68 -0.39
N VAL A 170 15.52 7.19 -0.57
CA VAL A 170 14.35 8.02 -0.92
C VAL A 170 13.44 8.32 0.27
N LEU A 171 13.69 7.68 1.43
CA LEU A 171 12.89 7.87 2.65
C LEU A 171 13.17 9.22 3.31
N ARG A 172 12.10 9.89 3.74
CA ARG A 172 12.11 11.10 4.55
C ARG A 172 11.15 10.93 5.72
N SER A 173 11.66 10.92 6.95
CA SER A 173 10.83 10.80 8.15
C SER A 173 10.43 12.18 8.67
N VAL A 174 9.18 12.32 9.08
CA VAL A 174 8.59 13.54 9.63
C VAL A 174 7.90 13.21 10.94
N ASP A 175 8.03 14.07 11.93
CA ASP A 175 7.27 13.95 13.17
C ASP A 175 5.80 14.26 12.91
N GLY A 176 4.98 13.22 12.90
CA GLY A 176 3.53 13.32 12.74
C GLY A 176 2.78 13.70 14.03
N MET A 177 3.50 13.90 15.16
CA MET A 177 2.93 14.38 16.41
C MET A 177 2.75 15.91 16.42
N ALA A 178 3.54 16.61 15.63
CA ALA A 178 3.49 18.07 15.51
C ALA A 178 2.14 18.56 14.95
N PRO A 179 1.78 19.83 15.17
CA PRO A 179 0.60 20.45 14.55
C PRO A 179 0.60 20.31 13.03
N ILE A 180 -0.59 20.11 12.43
CA ILE A 180 -0.73 19.88 11.00
C ILE A 180 0.04 20.89 10.13
N PRO A 181 0.02 22.23 10.41
CA PRO A 181 0.77 23.19 9.60
C PRO A 181 2.29 23.00 9.68
N GLU A 182 2.82 22.56 10.80
CA GLU A 182 4.26 22.32 11.00
C GLU A 182 4.72 21.06 10.27
N VAL A 183 3.92 19.99 10.35
CA VAL A 183 4.13 18.78 9.54
C VAL A 183 4.18 19.14 8.06
N SER A 184 3.20 19.93 7.58
CA SER A 184 3.14 20.38 6.18
C SER A 184 4.38 21.18 5.78
N LYS A 185 4.80 22.17 6.58
CA LYS A 185 6.01 22.97 6.33
C LYS A 185 7.28 22.10 6.31
N THR A 186 7.33 21.08 7.14
CA THR A 186 8.46 20.15 7.18
C THR A 186 8.51 19.29 5.94
N ILE A 187 7.36 18.76 5.49
CA ILE A 187 7.26 18.02 4.24
C ILE A 187 7.70 18.91 3.06
N ASP A 188 7.19 20.13 2.97
CA ASP A 188 7.56 21.06 1.92
C ASP A 188 9.06 21.27 1.83
N ARG A 189 9.73 21.59 2.97
CA ARG A 189 11.17 21.75 3.03
C ARG A 189 11.96 20.51 2.59
N LEU A 190 11.44 19.32 2.90
CA LEU A 190 12.07 18.08 2.49
C LEU A 190 11.92 17.83 0.97
N LEU A 191 10.80 18.23 0.39
CA LEU A 191 10.57 18.11 -1.06
C LEU A 191 11.38 19.14 -1.86
N GLU A 192 11.55 20.36 -1.35
CA GLU A 192 12.39 21.40 -1.96
C GLU A 192 13.86 21.03 -2.06
N ARG A 193 14.37 20.18 -1.15
CA ARG A 193 15.77 19.70 -1.16
C ARG A 193 16.08 18.72 -2.30
N GLY A 194 15.08 18.34 -3.10
CA GLY A 194 15.21 17.37 -4.18
C GLY A 194 15.45 15.92 -3.68
N PRO A 195 15.58 14.95 -4.61
CA PRO A 195 15.93 13.59 -4.25
C PRO A 195 17.25 13.59 -3.46
N ALA A 196 17.32 12.82 -2.37
CA ALA A 196 18.57 12.66 -1.64
C ALA A 196 19.55 11.97 -2.57
N ARG A 197 20.33 12.76 -3.32
CA ARG A 197 21.56 12.23 -3.87
C ARG A 197 22.32 11.62 -2.70
N ALA A 198 22.57 10.32 -2.77
CA ALA A 198 23.42 9.64 -1.82
C ALA A 198 24.67 10.49 -1.65
N SER A 199 24.85 11.09 -0.48
CA SER A 199 26.14 11.65 -0.13
C SER A 199 27.13 10.51 -0.31
N PRO A 200 28.17 10.65 -1.12
CA PRO A 200 29.15 9.59 -1.27
C PRO A 200 29.59 9.19 0.12
N ALA A 201 29.50 7.90 0.43
CA ALA A 201 29.93 7.36 1.71
C ALA A 201 31.30 7.96 2.03
N PRO A 202 31.56 8.44 3.25
CA PRO A 202 32.86 8.98 3.58
C PRO A 202 33.89 7.91 3.26
N LYS A 203 34.78 8.21 2.31
CA LYS A 203 35.90 7.33 1.99
C LYS A 203 36.58 6.99 3.31
N PRO A 204 36.84 5.72 3.62
CA PRO A 204 37.57 5.38 4.81
C PRO A 204 38.87 6.19 4.78
N ARG A 205 39.07 7.05 5.76
CA ARG A 205 40.33 7.73 5.97
C ARG A 205 41.39 6.64 6.05
N ALA A 206 42.30 6.65 5.10
CA ALA A 206 43.49 5.84 5.19
C ALA A 206 44.15 6.18 6.53
N GLY A 207 43.91 5.35 7.53
CA GLY A 207 44.57 5.44 8.82
C GLY A 207 46.06 5.22 8.57
N ASN A 208 46.88 6.15 9.01
CA ASN A 208 48.31 6.00 9.15
C ASN A 208 48.58 4.68 9.90
N ALA A 209 48.94 3.66 9.17
CA ALA A 209 49.50 2.46 9.76
C ALA A 209 50.95 2.83 10.19
N PRO A 210 51.34 2.57 11.44
CA PRO A 210 52.71 2.72 11.83
C PRO A 210 53.58 1.68 11.09
N ALA A 211 54.65 2.18 10.46
CA ALA A 211 55.61 1.34 9.76
C ALA A 211 56.26 0.36 10.75
N THR A 212 55.87 -0.90 10.68
CA THR A 212 56.58 -2.01 11.30
C THR A 212 57.66 -2.51 10.35
N LYS A 213 58.93 -2.39 10.81
CA LYS A 213 60.14 -2.95 10.15
C LYS A 213 59.96 -4.43 9.86
N PRO A 214 60.46 -4.94 8.72
CA PRO A 214 60.45 -6.37 8.42
C PRO A 214 61.47 -7.10 9.34
N PRO A 215 61.15 -8.27 9.90
CA PRO A 215 62.12 -9.11 10.60
C PRO A 215 63.02 -9.85 9.57
N ALA A 216 64.26 -9.98 9.98
CA ALA A 216 65.36 -10.58 9.20
C ALA A 216 65.11 -12.05 8.80
N LYS A 217 65.68 -12.39 7.64
CA LYS A 217 65.77 -13.75 7.08
C LYS A 217 66.32 -14.75 8.11
N ALA A 218 65.58 -15.77 8.47
CA ALA A 218 66.07 -16.99 9.08
C ALA A 218 66.17 -18.09 8.01
N LYS A 219 67.36 -18.70 8.01
CA LYS A 219 67.82 -19.80 7.13
C LYS A 219 66.95 -21.04 7.27
N ALA A 220 66.66 -21.67 6.15
CA ALA A 220 66.13 -23.03 6.06
C ALA A 220 67.11 -24.08 6.52
N PRO A 221 66.67 -25.16 7.15
CA PRO A 221 67.40 -26.45 7.11
C PRO A 221 66.66 -27.42 6.14
N GLY A 222 67.49 -28.15 5.41
CA GLY A 222 67.12 -29.08 4.36
C GLY A 222 66.53 -30.43 4.84
N PRO A 223 66.34 -31.37 3.93
CA PRO A 223 65.39 -32.43 4.07
C PRO A 223 65.91 -33.68 4.77
N ALA A 224 65.08 -34.32 5.61
CA ALA A 224 65.37 -35.69 6.05
C ALA A 224 64.21 -36.59 5.56
N ALA A 225 64.65 -37.62 4.83
CA ALA A 225 63.84 -38.73 4.36
C ALA A 225 63.45 -39.69 5.48
N GLY A 226 62.33 -40.32 5.36
CA GLY A 226 61.92 -41.41 6.24
C GLY A 226 60.57 -41.99 5.88
N LYS A 227 60.59 -42.93 4.94
CA LYS A 227 59.92 -44.28 4.84
C LYS A 227 58.52 -44.45 5.42
N ALA A 228 57.61 -44.71 4.51
CA ALA A 228 56.73 -45.87 4.32
C ALA A 228 56.15 -46.60 5.56
N ALA A 229 54.82 -46.68 5.62
CA ALA A 229 54.11 -47.93 5.84
C ALA A 229 52.67 -47.80 5.31
N ALA A 230 52.38 -48.71 4.42
CA ALA A 230 51.05 -49.03 3.92
C ALA A 230 50.30 -49.88 4.95
N THR A 231 48.98 -49.81 4.96
CA THR A 231 48.04 -50.93 5.05
C THR A 231 46.63 -50.36 5.00
N SER A 232 45.96 -50.77 4.03
CA SER A 232 44.87 -51.75 3.79
C SER A 232 43.50 -51.19 4.10
N GLU A 233 42.76 -51.02 3.02
CA GLU A 233 41.61 -51.81 2.62
C GLU A 233 40.49 -51.93 3.66
N ALA A 234 39.32 -51.39 3.32
CA ALA A 234 38.08 -52.19 3.21
C ALA A 234 36.90 -51.33 2.71
N ARG A 235 36.52 -51.55 1.51
CA ARG A 235 35.11 -51.58 1.07
C ARG A 235 34.76 -53.09 1.06
N PRO A 236 33.54 -53.57 1.19
CA PRO A 236 32.25 -53.07 0.72
C PRO A 236 31.07 -53.35 1.67
N SER A 237 29.87 -52.89 1.38
CA SER A 237 28.71 -53.78 1.17
C SER A 237 27.44 -53.02 0.85
N ARG A 238 27.03 -53.33 -0.30
CA ARG A 238 25.69 -53.17 -0.89
C ARG A 238 24.75 -54.17 -0.23
N VAL A 239 23.66 -53.71 0.39
CA VAL A 239 22.47 -54.55 0.55
C VAL A 239 21.26 -53.73 0.16
N GLY A 240 20.68 -54.18 -0.95
CA GLY A 240 19.36 -53.78 -1.39
C GLY A 240 18.28 -54.44 -0.53
N ASN A 241 17.19 -53.77 -0.37
CA ASN A 241 15.95 -54.46 -0.16
C ASN A 241 14.82 -53.75 -0.94
N LYS A 242 14.27 -54.54 -1.85
CA LYS A 242 13.03 -54.36 -2.60
C LYS A 242 11.85 -54.64 -1.67
N THR A 243 10.73 -54.20 -2.11
CA THR A 243 9.32 -54.53 -1.77
C THR A 243 8.63 -53.44 -0.96
N ALA A 244 7.44 -53.00 -1.22
CA ALA A 244 6.39 -53.42 -2.13
C ALA A 244 5.40 -52.25 -2.27
N SER A 245 4.96 -52.10 -3.47
CA SER A 245 3.71 -51.51 -3.94
C SER A 245 2.51 -51.83 -3.04
N ARG A 246 1.76 -50.78 -2.61
CA ARG A 246 0.34 -50.97 -2.29
C ARG A 246 -0.47 -49.78 -2.67
N ALA A 247 -1.03 -49.88 -3.86
CA ALA A 247 -2.16 -49.10 -4.34
C ALA A 247 -3.33 -49.22 -3.34
N ARG A 248 -3.92 -48.14 -2.92
CA ARG A 248 -5.30 -48.15 -2.41
C ARG A 248 -6.17 -47.22 -3.21
N GLN A 249 -7.09 -47.87 -3.82
CA GLN A 249 -8.17 -47.43 -4.67
C GLN A 249 -9.08 -46.41 -3.99
N ALA A 250 -9.53 -45.44 -4.78
CA ALA A 250 -10.66 -44.59 -4.48
C ALA A 250 -11.98 -45.38 -4.48
N PRO A 251 -12.95 -45.04 -3.63
CA PRO A 251 -14.31 -45.55 -3.82
C PRO A 251 -15.10 -44.64 -4.77
N LYS A 252 -15.63 -45.27 -5.83
CA LYS A 252 -16.71 -44.77 -6.67
C LYS A 252 -18.00 -44.73 -5.86
N ALA A 253 -18.66 -43.57 -5.76
CA ALA A 253 -20.05 -43.50 -5.38
C ALA A 253 -20.92 -43.20 -6.62
N LYS A 254 -21.80 -44.11 -6.93
CA LYS A 254 -22.90 -44.03 -7.88
C LYS A 254 -24.04 -43.20 -7.29
N GLY A 255 -24.77 -42.52 -8.14
CA GLY A 255 -26.16 -42.14 -7.84
C GLY A 255 -26.61 -40.82 -8.43
N LYS A 256 -27.07 -40.84 -9.69
CA LYS A 256 -28.16 -39.95 -10.20
C LYS A 256 -29.50 -40.51 -9.72
N PRO A 257 -30.57 -39.69 -9.60
CA PRO A 257 -31.23 -39.22 -10.81
C PRO A 257 -31.83 -37.80 -10.78
N ALA A 258 -32.18 -37.38 -11.96
CA ALA A 258 -32.80 -36.16 -12.41
C ALA A 258 -34.10 -35.75 -11.66
N GLY A 259 -34.18 -34.46 -11.34
CA GLY A 259 -35.42 -33.76 -11.03
C GLY A 259 -35.66 -32.65 -12.05
N LYS A 260 -36.79 -32.68 -12.70
CA LYS A 260 -37.26 -31.81 -13.78
C LYS A 260 -37.45 -30.35 -13.33
N PRO A 261 -37.30 -29.37 -14.21
CA PRO A 261 -37.51 -27.97 -13.87
C PRO A 261 -39.02 -27.63 -13.83
N SER A 262 -39.41 -27.02 -12.70
CA SER A 262 -40.74 -26.43 -12.51
C SER A 262 -40.81 -25.07 -13.20
N LYS A 263 -41.71 -24.96 -14.16
CA LYS A 263 -42.13 -23.72 -14.83
C LYS A 263 -42.84 -22.83 -13.80
N ILE A 264 -42.29 -21.70 -13.48
CA ILE A 264 -43.03 -20.61 -12.82
C ILE A 264 -43.33 -19.56 -13.89
N LYS A 265 -44.61 -19.38 -14.12
CA LYS A 265 -45.21 -18.43 -15.06
C LYS A 265 -44.86 -16.99 -14.70
N ALA A 266 -44.37 -16.26 -15.66
CA ALA A 266 -44.35 -14.81 -15.67
C ALA A 266 -45.78 -14.26 -15.64
N LYS A 267 -46.05 -13.36 -14.68
CA LYS A 267 -47.31 -12.58 -14.65
C LYS A 267 -46.91 -11.13 -14.95
N ALA A 268 -47.29 -10.68 -16.11
CA ALA A 268 -47.21 -9.29 -16.52
C ALA A 268 -48.26 -8.47 -15.76
N PRO A 269 -48.00 -7.23 -15.36
CA PRO A 269 -49.04 -6.31 -14.99
C PRO A 269 -49.55 -5.53 -16.19
N SER A 270 -50.84 -5.54 -16.29
CA SER A 270 -51.71 -4.87 -17.25
C SER A 270 -51.58 -3.36 -17.24
N ALA A 271 -51.65 -2.79 -18.44
CA ALA A 271 -51.89 -1.40 -18.73
C ALA A 271 -53.28 -0.95 -18.22
N GLY A 272 -53.31 0.16 -17.49
CA GLY A 272 -54.51 0.85 -17.09
C GLY A 272 -54.44 2.32 -17.45
N ALA A 273 -55.36 2.75 -18.26
CA ALA A 273 -55.54 3.94 -19.03
C ALA A 273 -55.73 5.25 -18.29
N ARG A 274 -55.24 6.33 -18.92
CA ARG A 274 -55.85 7.63 -19.17
C ARG A 274 -56.70 8.30 -18.04
N SER A 275 -56.30 9.52 -17.65
CA SER A 275 -57.17 10.67 -17.91
C SER A 275 -56.40 11.97 -17.87
N ALA A 276 -56.82 12.83 -18.74
CA ALA A 276 -56.34 14.12 -19.14
C ALA A 276 -56.83 15.22 -18.18
N ALA A 277 -56.25 16.35 -18.36
CA ALA A 277 -56.78 17.74 -18.25
C ALA A 277 -56.23 18.57 -17.09
N GLY A 278 -55.77 19.75 -17.47
CA GLY A 278 -55.67 20.88 -16.53
C GLY A 278 -54.53 21.86 -16.80
N ARG A 279 -54.62 22.58 -17.91
CA ARG A 279 -53.99 23.90 -18.17
C ARG A 279 -53.97 24.79 -16.93
N ARG A 280 -52.86 25.50 -16.69
CA ARG A 280 -52.79 27.00 -16.64
C ARG A 280 -51.43 27.48 -16.12
N ALA A 281 -50.76 28.20 -16.95
CA ALA A 281 -49.84 29.26 -16.49
C ALA A 281 -50.65 30.50 -16.13
N PRO A 282 -50.14 31.38 -15.31
CA PRO A 282 -49.82 32.71 -15.78
C PRO A 282 -48.47 33.23 -15.23
N SER A 283 -47.67 33.78 -16.13
CA SER A 283 -47.41 35.19 -16.36
C SER A 283 -47.00 36.02 -15.13
N GLY A 284 -45.73 36.37 -15.05
CA GLY A 284 -45.28 37.76 -15.17
C GLY A 284 -45.36 38.60 -13.90
N LYS A 285 -44.17 39.02 -13.44
CA LYS A 285 -43.93 40.44 -13.13
C LYS A 285 -42.44 40.70 -12.99
N ARG A 286 -41.96 41.44 -13.97
CA ARG A 286 -40.76 42.27 -13.86
C ARG A 286 -40.96 43.24 -12.70
N ASN A 287 -39.93 43.48 -11.93
CA ASN A 287 -39.77 44.77 -11.29
C ASN A 287 -38.32 45.23 -11.46
N ARG A 288 -38.26 46.39 -12.01
CA ARG A 288 -37.16 47.19 -12.52
C ARG A 288 -36.87 48.27 -11.50
N GLN A 289 -35.62 48.68 -11.41
CA GLN A 289 -35.06 49.90 -10.84
C GLN A 289 -34.99 49.99 -9.31
N GLN A 290 -33.81 50.32 -8.73
CA GLN A 290 -33.24 51.68 -8.81
C GLN A 290 -31.74 51.68 -8.50
N ARG A 291 -31.03 52.34 -9.39
CA ARG A 291 -29.74 53.00 -9.12
C ARG A 291 -29.98 54.15 -8.14
N LEU A 292 -29.10 54.37 -7.23
CA LEU A 292 -28.75 55.69 -6.75
C LEU A 292 -27.33 55.73 -6.20
N THR A 293 -26.52 56.41 -6.93
CA THR A 293 -25.30 57.18 -6.65
C THR A 293 -25.35 58.02 -5.39
N LYS A 294 -24.23 58.17 -4.69
CA LYS A 294 -23.50 59.41 -4.31
C LYS A 294 -22.63 59.15 -3.09
N ARG A 295 -21.35 59.33 -3.31
CA ARG A 295 -20.49 60.44 -2.82
C ARG A 295 -20.54 60.71 -1.31
N ARG A 296 -19.50 60.40 -0.60
CA ARG A 296 -18.43 61.29 -0.13
C ARG A 296 -17.27 60.45 0.34
#